data_3eb52eca58500111a544e1cefadedf9e
#
_entry.id   3eb52eca58500111a544e1cefadedf9e
#
_cell.length_a   1.000
_cell.length_b   1.000
_cell.length_c   1.000
_cell.angle_alpha   90.00
_cell.angle_beta   90.00
_cell.angle_gamma   90.00
#
_symmetry.space_group_name_H-M   'P 1'
#
loop_
_entity.id
_entity.type
_entity.pdbx_description
1 polymer ?
#
loop_
_entity_poly.entity_id
_entity_poly.type
_entity_poly.pdbx_seq_one_letter_code
_entity_poly.pdbx_strand_id
1 'polypeptide(L)'
;MRRRSTAHGAAENVRTWLKSLGYTLENTDLHINFPGGMPVDGPSAGVAMAVAAVSALTDTPVDGTMAVTGEITVQGKVKAVGGVPQKVEAACQAGLLRVLIPKENDAETLHIAGVEVQGIDDVHQALSAMLVSTKTAKKLIPSPLPMPEKVAAAAAEPSA
;
A
#
# COMPACT_ATOMS: atom_id res chain seq x y z
N MET A 1 7.99 -24.46 17.14
CA MET A 1 7.22 -23.90 15.99
C MET A 1 7.44 -22.40 15.97
N ARG A 2 8.17 -21.84 15.00
CA ARG A 2 8.37 -20.38 14.89
C ARG A 2 7.01 -19.74 14.55
N ARG A 3 6.52 -18.85 15.40
CA ARG A 3 5.33 -18.05 15.12
C ARG A 3 5.62 -17.20 13.88
N ARG A 4 4.91 -17.41 12.77
CA ARG A 4 5.02 -16.51 11.62
C ARG A 4 4.47 -15.15 12.04
N SER A 5 5.18 -14.10 11.67
CA SER A 5 4.71 -12.71 11.86
C SER A 5 3.34 -12.52 11.20
N THR A 6 2.45 -11.78 11.84
CA THR A 6 1.12 -11.48 11.29
C THR A 6 1.23 -10.55 10.07
N ALA A 7 2.27 -9.73 9.99
CA ALA A 7 2.62 -8.96 8.79
C ALA A 7 2.97 -9.86 7.60
N HIS A 8 3.66 -11.00 7.83
CA HIS A 8 3.90 -12.00 6.79
C HIS A 8 2.59 -12.63 6.30
N GLY A 9 1.66 -12.92 7.21
CA GLY A 9 0.33 -13.40 6.84
C GLY A 9 -0.44 -12.40 5.97
N ALA A 10 -0.34 -11.09 6.26
CA ALA A 10 -0.93 -10.05 5.43
C ALA A 10 -0.34 -10.03 4.01
N ALA A 11 0.98 -10.18 3.87
CA ALA A 11 1.64 -10.27 2.55
C ALA A 11 1.17 -11.49 1.74
N GLU A 12 0.98 -12.65 2.40
CA GLU A 12 0.42 -13.85 1.75
C GLU A 12 -1.04 -13.65 1.32
N ASN A 13 -1.86 -12.94 2.10
CA ASN A 13 -3.22 -12.58 1.72
C ASN A 13 -3.23 -11.68 0.49
N VAL A 14 -2.35 -10.66 0.44
CA VAL A 14 -2.17 -9.79 -0.73
C VAL A 14 -1.79 -10.61 -1.96
N ARG A 15 -0.82 -11.50 -1.85
CA ARG A 15 -0.38 -12.36 -2.95
C ARG A 15 -1.52 -13.23 -3.48
N THR A 16 -2.30 -13.83 -2.57
CA THR A 16 -3.45 -14.67 -2.92
C THR A 16 -4.53 -13.85 -3.62
N TRP A 17 -4.82 -12.66 -3.11
CA TRP A 17 -5.78 -11.74 -3.70
C TRP A 17 -5.34 -11.28 -5.11
N LEU A 18 -4.07 -10.90 -5.31
CA LEU A 18 -3.54 -10.52 -6.62
C LEU A 18 -3.68 -11.65 -7.65
N LYS A 19 -3.42 -12.90 -7.25
CA LYS A 19 -3.64 -14.07 -8.12
C LYS A 19 -5.11 -14.21 -8.51
N SER A 20 -6.05 -13.95 -7.60
CA SER A 20 -7.49 -14.01 -7.91
C SER A 20 -7.93 -12.96 -8.91
N LEU A 21 -7.20 -11.85 -9.03
CA LEU A 21 -7.41 -10.82 -10.06
C LEU A 21 -6.75 -11.15 -11.41
N GLY A 22 -6.09 -12.28 -11.53
CA GLY A 22 -5.44 -12.72 -12.77
C GLY A 22 -3.99 -12.24 -12.94
N TYR A 23 -3.37 -11.63 -11.92
CA TYR A 23 -1.95 -11.32 -12.00
C TYR A 23 -1.11 -12.60 -11.94
N THR A 24 -0.29 -12.82 -12.97
CA THR A 24 0.63 -13.96 -13.02
C THR A 24 1.88 -13.63 -12.23
N LEU A 25 2.03 -14.24 -11.04
CA LEU A 25 3.17 -14.03 -10.13
C LEU A 25 4.16 -15.22 -10.15
N GLU A 26 4.13 -16.06 -11.21
CA GLU A 26 4.91 -17.30 -11.26
C GLU A 26 6.42 -17.07 -11.37
N ASN A 27 6.83 -15.97 -12.03
CA ASN A 27 8.23 -15.57 -12.20
C ASN A 27 8.50 -14.21 -11.55
N THR A 28 7.74 -13.86 -10.50
CA THR A 28 7.85 -12.56 -9.84
C THR A 28 8.00 -12.76 -8.33
N ASP A 29 9.08 -12.23 -7.78
CA ASP A 29 9.25 -12.14 -6.33
C ASP A 29 8.62 -10.83 -5.84
N LEU A 30 7.76 -10.93 -4.82
CA LEU A 30 7.20 -9.79 -4.13
C LEU A 30 8.03 -9.51 -2.87
N HIS A 31 8.85 -8.47 -2.92
CA HIS A 31 9.61 -8.00 -1.76
C HIS A 31 8.92 -6.76 -1.18
N ILE A 32 8.50 -6.84 0.09
CA ILE A 32 7.88 -5.73 0.81
C ILE A 32 8.84 -5.27 1.90
N ASN A 33 9.21 -4.00 1.88
CA ASN A 33 10.08 -3.39 2.86
C ASN A 33 9.36 -2.27 3.61
N PHE A 34 9.50 -2.25 4.93
CA PHE A 34 9.05 -1.17 5.81
C PHE A 34 10.28 -0.38 6.26
N PRO A 35 10.58 0.78 5.65
CA PRO A 35 11.71 1.60 6.08
C PRO A 35 11.45 2.19 7.47
N GLY A 36 12.53 2.47 8.23
CA GLY A 36 12.42 3.15 9.54
C GLY A 36 12.99 2.37 10.72
N GLY A 37 13.46 1.12 10.52
CA GLY A 37 14.16 0.34 11.55
C GLY A 37 13.32 -0.12 12.75
N MET A 38 12.03 0.21 12.80
CA MET A 38 11.11 -0.27 13.83
C MET A 38 10.55 -1.65 13.44
N PRO A 39 10.48 -2.60 14.39
CA PRO A 39 9.80 -3.85 14.14
C PRO A 39 8.32 -3.60 13.81
N VAL A 40 7.90 -4.00 12.62
CA VAL A 40 6.50 -3.94 12.20
C VAL A 40 5.92 -5.35 12.30
N ASP A 41 4.89 -5.50 13.11
CA ASP A 41 4.08 -6.72 13.16
C ASP A 41 2.60 -6.33 13.21
N GLY A 42 1.75 -7.21 12.70
CA GLY A 42 0.32 -6.99 12.63
C GLY A 42 -0.23 -7.00 11.20
N PRO A 43 -1.53 -7.31 11.03
CA PRO A 43 -2.16 -7.40 9.72
C PRO A 43 -2.55 -6.03 9.15
N SER A 44 -2.45 -4.95 9.92
CA SER A 44 -3.03 -3.63 9.63
C SER A 44 -2.40 -2.89 8.44
N ALA A 45 -1.24 -3.36 7.95
CA ALA A 45 -0.62 -2.84 6.73
C ALA A 45 -1.10 -3.54 5.44
N GLY A 46 -1.99 -4.53 5.54
CA GLY A 46 -2.40 -5.36 4.41
C GLY A 46 -2.96 -4.58 3.23
N VAL A 47 -3.82 -3.58 3.49
CA VAL A 47 -4.37 -2.72 2.41
C VAL A 47 -3.27 -1.88 1.78
N ALA A 48 -2.36 -1.30 2.57
CA ALA A 48 -1.23 -0.53 2.04
C ALA A 48 -0.30 -1.39 1.17
N MET A 49 -0.01 -2.63 1.60
CA MET A 49 0.75 -3.60 0.81
C MET A 49 0.07 -3.91 -0.53
N ALA A 50 -1.26 -4.06 -0.54
CA ALA A 50 -2.04 -4.32 -1.75
C ALA A 50 -1.96 -3.14 -2.73
N VAL A 51 -2.15 -1.91 -2.23
CA VAL A 51 -2.04 -0.68 -3.05
C VAL A 51 -0.64 -0.54 -3.63
N ALA A 52 0.41 -0.73 -2.82
CA ALA A 52 1.80 -0.65 -3.27
C ALA A 52 2.13 -1.73 -4.32
N ALA A 53 1.66 -2.96 -4.13
CA ALA A 53 1.87 -4.05 -5.08
C ALA A 53 1.17 -3.78 -6.43
N VAL A 54 -0.08 -3.33 -6.42
CA VAL A 54 -0.80 -2.97 -7.67
C VAL A 54 -0.14 -1.77 -8.34
N SER A 55 0.28 -0.76 -7.58
CA SER A 55 1.03 0.39 -8.10
C SER A 55 2.28 -0.06 -8.87
N ALA A 56 3.09 -0.95 -8.28
CA ALA A 56 4.30 -1.50 -8.91
C ALA A 56 3.98 -2.35 -10.14
N LEU A 57 2.95 -3.21 -10.08
CA LEU A 57 2.58 -4.09 -11.18
C LEU A 57 1.97 -3.34 -12.38
N THR A 58 1.35 -2.20 -12.14
CA THR A 58 0.65 -1.40 -13.17
C THR A 58 1.41 -0.14 -13.58
N ASP A 59 2.58 0.11 -13.00
CA ASP A 59 3.36 1.35 -13.16
C ASP A 59 2.49 2.61 -12.93
N THR A 60 1.62 2.54 -11.92
CA THR A 60 0.68 3.60 -11.60
C THR A 60 1.05 4.20 -10.24
N PRO A 61 1.42 5.49 -10.17
CA PRO A 61 1.84 6.12 -8.92
C PRO A 61 0.72 6.17 -7.86
N VAL A 62 1.13 6.16 -6.59
CA VAL A 62 0.23 6.37 -5.46
C VAL A 62 0.25 7.85 -5.06
N ASP A 63 -0.91 8.40 -4.65
CA ASP A 63 -1.01 9.72 -4.07
C ASP A 63 -0.30 9.77 -2.71
N GLY A 64 0.83 10.48 -2.65
CA GLY A 64 1.66 10.62 -1.45
C GLY A 64 1.04 11.49 -0.36
N THR A 65 -0.11 12.14 -0.59
CA THR A 65 -0.84 12.94 0.41
C THR A 65 -1.86 12.12 1.20
N MET A 66 -1.96 10.82 0.92
CA MET A 66 -2.92 9.91 1.53
C MET A 66 -2.23 8.82 2.36
N ALA A 67 -2.90 8.36 3.40
CA ALA A 67 -2.55 7.15 4.13
C ALA A 67 -3.70 6.15 4.10
N VAL A 68 -3.37 4.89 4.37
CA VAL A 68 -4.35 3.82 4.50
C VAL A 68 -3.94 2.85 5.61
N THR A 69 -4.92 2.34 6.35
CA THR A 69 -4.74 1.21 7.28
C THR A 69 -5.91 0.25 7.11
N GLY A 70 -5.65 -1.03 7.34
CA GLY A 70 -6.68 -2.07 7.26
C GLY A 70 -6.07 -3.44 7.08
N GLU A 71 -6.73 -4.45 7.66
CA GLU A 71 -6.42 -5.84 7.36
C GLU A 71 -7.10 -6.25 6.05
N ILE A 72 -6.38 -6.99 5.19
CA ILE A 72 -6.92 -7.52 3.93
C ILE A 72 -7.22 -8.99 4.06
N THR A 73 -8.40 -9.42 3.60
CA THR A 73 -8.71 -10.84 3.39
C THR A 73 -8.24 -11.30 2.02
N VAL A 74 -8.15 -12.61 1.82
CA VAL A 74 -7.82 -13.22 0.51
C VAL A 74 -8.83 -12.88 -0.61
N GLN A 75 -9.99 -12.34 -0.24
CA GLN A 75 -11.04 -11.89 -1.16
C GLN A 75 -11.01 -10.37 -1.40
N GLY A 76 -10.03 -9.65 -0.84
CA GLY A 76 -9.92 -8.19 -0.98
C GLY A 76 -10.84 -7.38 -0.07
N LYS A 77 -11.50 -8.01 0.91
CA LYS A 77 -12.28 -7.27 1.91
C LYS A 77 -11.37 -6.64 2.95
N VAL A 78 -11.74 -5.45 3.39
CA VAL A 78 -11.04 -4.69 4.42
C VAL A 78 -11.70 -4.96 5.76
N LYS A 79 -10.90 -5.29 6.78
CA LYS A 79 -11.34 -5.62 8.13
C LYS A 79 -10.78 -4.63 9.15
N ALA A 80 -11.53 -4.48 10.25
CA ALA A 80 -11.18 -3.63 11.37
C ALA A 80 -9.79 -3.93 11.93
N VAL A 81 -9.12 -2.88 12.39
CA VAL A 81 -7.79 -2.96 13.01
C VAL A 81 -7.75 -2.12 14.29
N GLY A 82 -6.78 -2.40 15.15
CA GLY A 82 -6.60 -1.64 16.39
C GLY A 82 -5.85 -0.32 16.17
N GLY A 83 -6.08 0.64 17.09
CA GLY A 83 -5.32 1.88 17.18
C GLY A 83 -5.57 2.85 16.03
N VAL A 84 -6.77 2.85 15.44
CA VAL A 84 -7.11 3.72 14.31
C VAL A 84 -7.06 5.20 14.68
N PRO A 85 -7.58 5.67 15.83
CA PRO A 85 -7.47 7.08 16.23
C PRO A 85 -6.03 7.57 16.24
N GLN A 86 -5.10 6.82 16.86
CA GLN A 86 -3.68 7.19 16.93
C GLN A 86 -3.02 7.24 15.55
N LYS A 87 -3.42 6.36 14.63
CA LYS A 87 -2.92 6.35 13.25
C LYS A 87 -3.42 7.55 12.46
N VAL A 88 -4.68 7.93 12.65
CA VAL A 88 -5.27 9.11 12.01
C VAL A 88 -4.64 10.41 12.57
N GLU A 89 -4.43 10.50 13.88
CA GLU A 89 -3.72 11.61 14.50
C GLU A 89 -2.29 11.74 13.98
N ALA A 90 -1.56 10.62 13.87
CA ALA A 90 -0.21 10.61 13.30
C ALA A 90 -0.18 11.05 11.84
N ALA A 91 -1.15 10.65 11.04
CA ALA A 91 -1.30 11.09 9.65
C ALA A 91 -1.57 12.60 9.56
N CYS A 92 -2.45 13.13 10.42
CA CYS A 92 -2.71 14.56 10.54
C CYS A 92 -1.43 15.33 10.90
N GLN A 93 -0.69 14.88 11.90
CA GLN A 93 0.59 15.49 12.31
C GLN A 93 1.66 15.44 11.20
N ALA A 94 1.62 14.40 10.36
CA ALA A 94 2.49 14.28 9.19
C ALA A 94 2.06 15.17 8.01
N GLY A 95 0.97 15.92 8.14
CA GLY A 95 0.46 16.82 7.10
C GLY A 95 -0.24 16.09 5.94
N LEU A 96 -0.69 14.85 6.16
CA LEU A 96 -1.47 14.15 5.16
C LEU A 96 -2.89 14.72 5.05
N LEU A 97 -3.45 14.70 3.86
CA LEU A 97 -4.74 15.30 3.57
C LEU A 97 -5.90 14.34 3.79
N ARG A 98 -5.68 13.04 3.58
CA ARG A 98 -6.72 12.00 3.70
C ARG A 98 -6.18 10.71 4.26
N VAL A 99 -7.02 10.02 5.06
CA VAL A 99 -6.73 8.68 5.60
C VAL A 99 -7.88 7.74 5.28
N LEU A 100 -7.58 6.62 4.65
CA LEU A 100 -8.53 5.53 4.43
C LEU A 100 -8.43 4.56 5.61
N ILE A 101 -9.57 4.26 6.22
CA ILE A 101 -9.68 3.35 7.37
C ILE A 101 -10.72 2.26 7.08
N PRO A 102 -10.70 1.12 7.80
CA PRO A 102 -11.79 0.17 7.69
C PRO A 102 -13.12 0.82 8.10
N LYS A 103 -14.16 0.61 7.33
CA LYS A 103 -15.51 1.14 7.62
C LYS A 103 -16.03 0.70 8.99
N GLU A 104 -15.63 -0.47 9.45
CA GLU A 104 -15.96 -0.98 10.79
C GLU A 104 -15.35 -0.12 11.92
N ASN A 105 -14.33 0.72 11.62
CA ASN A 105 -13.69 1.64 12.58
C ASN A 105 -14.17 3.11 12.45
N ASP A 106 -15.12 3.43 11.57
CA ASP A 106 -15.56 4.82 11.31
C ASP A 106 -15.92 5.58 12.60
N ALA A 107 -16.65 4.95 13.52
CA ALA A 107 -17.09 5.57 14.75
C ALA A 107 -15.94 6.00 15.68
N GLU A 108 -14.77 5.39 15.56
CA GLU A 108 -13.61 5.69 16.42
C GLU A 108 -12.96 7.04 16.09
N THR A 109 -13.20 7.59 14.89
CA THR A 109 -12.49 8.76 14.34
C THR A 109 -13.34 10.00 14.20
N LEU A 110 -14.63 9.96 14.57
CA LEU A 110 -15.58 11.06 14.41
C LEU A 110 -15.15 12.38 15.07
N HIS A 111 -14.24 12.34 16.03
CA HIS A 111 -13.75 13.51 16.80
C HIS A 111 -12.42 14.07 16.30
N ILE A 112 -11.79 13.45 15.29
CA ILE A 112 -10.48 13.87 14.80
C ILE A 112 -10.66 14.89 13.67
N ALA A 113 -10.18 16.11 13.89
CA ALA A 113 -10.21 17.20 12.93
C ALA A 113 -8.85 17.38 12.24
N GLY A 114 -8.84 18.05 11.09
CA GLY A 114 -7.61 18.42 10.39
C GLY A 114 -7.15 17.45 9.30
N VAL A 115 -7.82 16.31 9.16
CA VAL A 115 -7.58 15.34 8.09
C VAL A 115 -8.91 14.74 7.64
N GLU A 116 -9.07 14.50 6.35
CA GLU A 116 -10.25 13.80 5.83
C GLU A 116 -10.14 12.31 6.12
N VAL A 117 -11.13 11.73 6.80
CA VAL A 117 -11.19 10.30 7.08
C VAL A 117 -12.28 9.66 6.24
N GLN A 118 -11.94 8.57 5.54
CA GLN A 118 -12.87 7.85 4.67
C GLN A 118 -12.87 6.36 5.02
N GLY A 119 -14.05 5.82 5.38
CA GLY A 119 -14.25 4.39 5.60
C GLY A 119 -14.28 3.60 4.29
N ILE A 120 -13.57 2.48 4.25
CA ILE A 120 -13.56 1.53 3.15
C ILE A 120 -13.84 0.12 3.64
N ASP A 121 -14.48 -0.71 2.83
CA ASP A 121 -14.77 -2.13 3.11
C ASP A 121 -14.18 -3.09 2.07
N ASP A 122 -13.59 -2.53 1.00
CA ASP A 122 -12.97 -3.28 -0.08
C ASP A 122 -11.69 -2.59 -0.59
N VAL A 123 -10.69 -3.38 -0.96
CA VAL A 123 -9.39 -2.88 -1.46
C VAL A 123 -9.54 -2.09 -2.77
N HIS A 124 -10.53 -2.42 -3.60
CA HIS A 124 -10.77 -1.65 -4.84
C HIS A 124 -11.12 -0.18 -4.57
N GLN A 125 -11.75 0.12 -3.43
CA GLN A 125 -11.99 1.51 -3.02
C GLN A 125 -10.68 2.23 -2.69
N ALA A 126 -9.74 1.54 -2.01
CA ALA A 126 -8.41 2.09 -1.76
C ALA A 126 -7.64 2.34 -3.06
N LEU A 127 -7.64 1.37 -3.99
CA LEU A 127 -7.00 1.53 -5.29
C LEU A 127 -7.57 2.71 -6.08
N SER A 128 -8.91 2.84 -6.12
CA SER A 128 -9.58 3.92 -6.84
C SER A 128 -9.29 5.30 -6.24
N ALA A 129 -9.09 5.39 -4.92
CA ALA A 129 -8.81 6.64 -4.23
C ALA A 129 -7.33 7.03 -4.31
N MET A 130 -6.42 6.06 -4.21
CA MET A 130 -4.99 6.30 -4.01
C MET A 130 -4.15 6.21 -5.29
N LEU A 131 -4.58 5.43 -6.32
CA LEU A 131 -3.83 5.35 -7.57
C LEU A 131 -4.12 6.57 -8.45
N VAL A 132 -3.07 7.28 -8.82
CA VAL A 132 -3.16 8.51 -9.62
C VAL A 132 -3.05 8.18 -11.10
N SER A 133 -3.98 8.68 -11.93
CA SER A 133 -3.88 8.46 -13.37
C SER A 133 -2.56 9.01 -13.93
N THR A 134 -1.96 8.30 -14.88
CA THR A 134 -0.66 8.64 -15.50
C THR A 134 -0.59 10.08 -16.04
N LYS A 135 -1.71 10.69 -16.40
CA LYS A 135 -1.78 12.12 -16.82
C LYS A 135 -1.53 13.06 -15.64
N THR A 136 -1.97 12.72 -14.44
CA THR A 136 -1.78 13.51 -13.22
C THR A 136 -0.40 13.28 -12.63
N ALA A 137 0.11 12.04 -12.68
CA ALA A 137 1.42 11.64 -12.19
C ALA A 137 2.57 12.38 -12.89
N LYS A 138 2.49 12.58 -14.21
CA LYS A 138 3.49 13.33 -14.99
C LYS A 138 3.66 14.78 -14.52
N LYS A 139 2.67 15.33 -13.81
CA LYS A 139 2.69 16.69 -13.24
C LYS A 139 3.28 16.75 -11.82
N LEU A 140 3.27 15.61 -11.08
CA LEU A 140 3.65 15.54 -9.67
C LEU A 140 5.02 14.89 -9.43
N ILE A 141 5.55 14.14 -10.40
CA ILE A 141 6.84 13.46 -10.27
C ILE A 141 7.87 14.17 -11.16
N PRO A 142 8.94 14.76 -10.60
CA PRO A 142 10.07 15.18 -11.42
C PRO A 142 10.62 13.97 -12.16
N SER A 143 11.01 14.14 -13.42
CA SER A 143 11.63 13.08 -14.23
C SER A 143 12.68 12.33 -13.43
N PRO A 144 12.69 10.99 -13.47
CA PRO A 144 13.73 10.23 -12.79
C PRO A 144 15.10 10.72 -13.24
N LEU A 145 16.00 10.89 -12.28
CA LEU A 145 17.40 11.21 -12.58
C LEU A 145 17.92 10.21 -13.60
N PRO A 146 18.67 10.65 -14.63
CA PRO A 146 19.24 9.74 -15.62
C PRO A 146 20.09 8.69 -14.88
N MET A 147 19.80 7.42 -15.12
CA MET A 147 20.57 6.31 -14.58
C MET A 147 22.02 6.45 -15.04
N PRO A 148 23.01 6.26 -14.16
CA PRO A 148 24.40 6.28 -14.58
C PRO A 148 24.65 5.21 -15.67
N GLU A 149 25.30 5.62 -16.75
CA GLU A 149 25.54 4.82 -17.98
C GLU A 149 26.03 3.37 -17.73
N LYS A 150 26.74 3.14 -16.63
CA LYS A 150 27.22 1.80 -16.25
C LYS A 150 26.15 0.78 -15.87
N VAL A 151 24.95 1.24 -15.47
CA VAL A 151 23.85 0.33 -15.10
C VAL A 151 23.01 -0.03 -16.32
N ALA A 152 22.91 0.87 -17.31
CA ALA A 152 22.23 0.60 -18.57
C ALA A 152 22.96 -0.46 -19.43
N ALA A 153 24.29 -0.50 -19.39
CA ALA A 153 25.10 -1.48 -20.13
C ALA A 153 24.99 -2.90 -19.57
N ALA A 154 24.80 -3.06 -18.25
CA ALA A 154 24.64 -4.39 -17.63
C ALA A 154 23.29 -5.06 -17.90
N ALA A 155 22.27 -4.27 -18.29
CA ALA A 155 20.94 -4.80 -18.63
C ALA A 155 20.81 -5.24 -20.09
N ALA A 156 21.80 -4.98 -20.93
CA ALA A 156 21.78 -5.21 -22.38
C ALA A 156 22.58 -6.45 -22.85
N GLU A 157 23.21 -7.22 -21.95
CA GLU A 157 23.91 -8.44 -22.33
C GLU A 157 22.93 -9.62 -22.37
N PRO A 158 22.71 -10.24 -23.55
CA PRO A 158 21.95 -11.47 -23.64
C PRO A 158 22.79 -12.60 -23.04
N SER A 159 22.19 -13.34 -22.11
CA SER A 159 22.75 -14.59 -21.61
C SER A 159 23.01 -15.57 -22.76
N ALA A 160 24.28 -15.90 -22.96
CA ALA A 160 24.71 -16.98 -23.83
C ALA A 160 24.44 -18.34 -23.16
#